data_d442699ce5f3ac48867e9e731509e803
#
_entry.id   d442699ce5f3ac48867e9e731509e803
#
_cell.length_a   1.000
_cell.length_b   1.000
_cell.length_c   1.000
_cell.angle_alpha   90.00
_cell.angle_beta   90.00
_cell.angle_gamma   90.00
#
_symmetry.space_group_name_H-M   'P 1'
#
loop_
_entity.id
_entity.type
_entity.pdbx_description
1 polymer ?
#
loop_
_entity_poly.entity_id
_entity_poly.type
_entity_poly.pdbx_seq_one_letter_code
_entity_poly.pdbx_strand_id
1 'polypeptide(L)'
;MPAVSVRRVSSVPVVIPPSMFSPRELAYEDDRQLGVAPAAEVQVANLEEPDFSMRDAGASLRDTAAEPAPTQNLTYVAYYVYSELPPEKRPADIVLDSLKSVPQGAVIEEIKRAADAFGLDFNFMKTVAKIESDFDPKNRTGQYIGLFQLSKQEFAKYGSGEITNARDNAVAAAYKFVNEATLFELDTHRNPSPSDLYLIHQQGWQGASEHVLHPERVAWQSMCATDEGKEKGERWCKRAIWGNTLPAIKHVWKSVDNMSSAAFVQMWRERVDSLYARYAAAVTAR
;
A
#
# COMPACT_ATOMS: atom_id res chain seq x y z
N MET A 1 -17.61 -47.12 5.99
CA MET A 1 -17.28 -45.67 5.89
C MET A 1 -17.09 -45.34 4.41
N PRO A 2 -17.94 -44.51 3.79
CA PRO A 2 -17.77 -44.16 2.38
C PRO A 2 -16.66 -43.10 2.22
N ALA A 3 -15.76 -43.36 1.25
CA ALA A 3 -14.68 -42.47 0.90
C ALA A 3 -15.27 -41.21 0.21
N VAL A 4 -14.94 -40.04 0.78
CA VAL A 4 -15.28 -38.75 0.18
C VAL A 4 -14.32 -38.49 -0.98
N SER A 5 -14.86 -38.56 -2.21
CA SER A 5 -14.13 -38.21 -3.42
C SER A 5 -13.97 -36.69 -3.49
N VAL A 6 -12.77 -36.18 -3.22
CA VAL A 6 -12.44 -34.79 -3.44
C VAL A 6 -12.25 -34.58 -4.94
N ARG A 7 -13.22 -33.93 -5.58
CA ARG A 7 -13.05 -33.46 -6.96
C ARG A 7 -11.98 -32.39 -6.96
N ARG A 8 -10.90 -32.61 -7.73
CA ARG A 8 -9.95 -31.52 -8.08
C ARG A 8 -10.71 -30.49 -8.89
N VAL A 9 -10.87 -29.30 -8.32
CA VAL A 9 -11.37 -28.13 -9.04
C VAL A 9 -10.20 -27.66 -9.91
N SER A 10 -10.42 -27.67 -11.23
CA SER A 10 -9.44 -27.13 -12.19
C SER A 10 -9.50 -25.61 -12.08
N SER A 11 -8.43 -24.99 -11.61
CA SER A 11 -8.34 -23.53 -11.49
C SER A 11 -8.14 -22.93 -12.87
N VAL A 12 -9.19 -22.28 -13.39
CA VAL A 12 -9.06 -21.36 -14.52
C VAL A 12 -8.78 -19.98 -13.95
N PRO A 13 -7.74 -19.26 -14.40
CA PRO A 13 -7.46 -17.92 -13.89
C PRO A 13 -8.65 -16.99 -14.20
N VAL A 14 -9.19 -16.36 -13.16
CA VAL A 14 -10.17 -15.28 -13.33
C VAL A 14 -9.43 -14.07 -13.88
N VAL A 15 -9.66 -13.76 -15.14
CA VAL A 15 -9.21 -12.50 -15.74
C VAL A 15 -10.04 -11.39 -15.13
N ILE A 16 -9.50 -10.68 -14.14
CA ILE A 16 -10.11 -9.48 -13.57
C ILE A 16 -9.85 -8.35 -14.58
N PRO A 17 -10.90 -7.66 -15.07
CA PRO A 17 -10.70 -6.56 -16.00
C PRO A 17 -9.82 -5.47 -15.36
N PRO A 18 -8.83 -4.92 -16.11
CA PRO A 18 -7.82 -3.98 -15.61
C PRO A 18 -8.39 -2.68 -15.00
N SER A 19 -9.61 -2.31 -15.37
CA SER A 19 -10.27 -1.05 -14.97
C SER A 19 -10.68 -0.95 -13.50
N MET A 20 -10.38 -1.97 -12.67
CA MET A 20 -10.79 -1.97 -11.26
C MET A 20 -9.73 -1.44 -10.29
N PHE A 21 -8.53 -1.09 -10.74
CA PHE A 21 -7.42 -0.72 -9.87
C PHE A 21 -6.94 0.69 -10.17
N SER A 22 -7.33 1.64 -9.33
CA SER A 22 -6.93 3.03 -9.45
C SER A 22 -5.71 3.31 -8.58
N PRO A 23 -4.57 3.75 -9.15
CA PRO A 23 -3.52 4.38 -8.37
C PRO A 23 -4.12 5.60 -7.65
N ARG A 24 -3.52 6.01 -6.52
CA ARG A 24 -3.95 7.21 -5.82
C ARG A 24 -3.98 8.41 -6.76
N GLU A 25 -5.15 8.87 -7.11
CA GLU A 25 -5.31 10.22 -7.65
C GLU A 25 -4.93 11.20 -6.54
N LEU A 26 -3.75 11.77 -6.64
CA LEU A 26 -3.43 12.93 -5.84
C LEU A 26 -4.36 14.04 -6.29
N ALA A 27 -5.30 14.37 -5.42
CA ALA A 27 -6.16 15.53 -5.57
C ALA A 27 -5.30 16.80 -5.42
N TYR A 28 -4.51 17.10 -6.44
CA TYR A 28 -4.05 18.45 -6.73
C TYR A 28 -4.96 18.97 -7.85
N GLU A 29 -6.23 19.17 -7.53
CA GLU A 29 -7.04 20.11 -8.30
C GLU A 29 -6.42 21.48 -8.09
N ASP A 30 -6.27 22.17 -9.20
CA ASP A 30 -5.73 23.52 -9.26
C ASP A 30 -6.54 24.43 -8.31
N ASP A 31 -6.01 24.70 -7.11
CA ASP A 31 -6.60 25.53 -6.05
C ASP A 31 -6.93 26.96 -6.50
N ARG A 32 -6.61 27.31 -7.74
CA ARG A 32 -6.89 28.64 -8.32
C ARG A 32 -8.35 28.85 -8.71
N GLN A 33 -9.18 27.82 -8.74
CA GLN A 33 -10.58 27.97 -9.11
C GLN A 33 -11.59 27.93 -7.96
N LEU A 34 -11.21 27.52 -6.75
CA LEU A 34 -12.19 27.33 -5.65
C LEU A 34 -11.94 28.14 -4.38
N GLY A 35 -10.98 29.06 -4.33
CA GLY A 35 -10.81 29.96 -3.18
C GLY A 35 -10.55 29.24 -1.83
N VAL A 36 -10.02 28.03 -1.85
CA VAL A 36 -9.65 27.28 -0.65
C VAL A 36 -8.22 27.62 -0.27
N ALA A 37 -8.01 28.03 0.96
CA ALA A 37 -6.70 28.36 1.51
C ALA A 37 -5.76 27.14 1.35
N PRO A 38 -4.44 27.38 1.12
CA PRO A 38 -3.48 26.30 0.96
C PRO A 38 -3.55 25.39 2.17
N ALA A 39 -3.63 24.06 1.91
CA ALA A 39 -3.60 23.06 2.96
C ALA A 39 -2.41 23.34 3.88
N ALA A 40 -2.69 23.43 5.18
CA ALA A 40 -1.68 23.66 6.18
C ALA A 40 -0.54 22.67 5.96
N GLU A 41 0.69 23.18 5.84
CA GLU A 41 1.89 22.35 5.91
C GLU A 41 1.75 21.43 7.11
N VAL A 42 1.71 20.13 6.86
CA VAL A 42 1.84 19.16 7.92
C VAL A 42 3.21 19.45 8.54
N GLN A 43 3.20 20.12 9.68
CA GLN A 43 4.40 20.28 10.49
C GLN A 43 4.82 18.87 10.88
N VAL A 44 5.76 18.33 10.13
CA VAL A 44 6.52 17.16 10.54
C VAL A 44 7.21 17.58 11.83
N ALA A 45 6.70 17.09 12.96
CA ALA A 45 7.35 17.27 14.24
C ALA A 45 8.83 16.91 14.04
N ASN A 46 9.72 17.82 14.41
CA ASN A 46 11.16 17.72 14.30
C ASN A 46 11.65 16.35 14.78
N LEU A 47 11.73 15.40 13.87
CA LEU A 47 12.57 14.25 13.98
C LEU A 47 13.87 14.70 13.31
N GLU A 48 14.93 14.84 14.10
CA GLU A 48 16.27 15.11 13.61
C GLU A 48 16.54 14.25 12.38
N GLU A 49 16.71 14.91 11.25
CA GLU A 49 17.08 14.26 10.01
C GLU A 49 18.47 13.65 10.20
N PRO A 50 18.69 12.38 9.83
CA PRO A 50 20.05 11.88 9.76
C PRO A 50 20.79 12.67 8.68
N ASP A 51 21.93 13.23 9.06
CA ASP A 51 22.87 13.97 8.21
C ASP A 51 23.34 13.08 7.05
N PHE A 52 22.79 13.32 5.86
CA PHE A 52 23.22 12.71 4.61
C PHE A 52 24.42 13.45 4.03
N SER A 53 25.52 13.53 4.78
CA SER A 53 26.79 13.85 4.17
C SER A 53 27.28 12.65 3.37
N MET A 54 27.33 12.80 2.05
CA MET A 54 28.00 11.85 1.17
C MET A 54 29.45 11.64 1.64
N ARG A 55 29.70 10.55 2.33
CA ARG A 55 31.04 10.04 2.55
C ARG A 55 31.21 8.79 1.72
N ASP A 56 32.19 8.86 0.86
CA ASP A 56 32.81 7.86 0.01
C ASP A 56 32.29 6.42 0.12
N ALA A 57 31.71 5.96 -0.97
CA ALA A 57 31.37 4.56 -1.24
C ALA A 57 32.66 3.76 -1.49
N GLY A 58 33.30 3.34 -0.43
CA GLY A 58 34.48 2.48 -0.44
C GLY A 58 34.46 1.47 0.70
N ALA A 59 33.32 0.78 0.91
CA ALA A 59 33.24 -0.30 1.88
C ALA A 59 32.55 -1.52 1.26
N SER A 60 33.37 -2.55 1.10
CA SER A 60 33.03 -3.93 0.80
C SER A 60 31.66 -4.36 1.34
N LEU A 61 30.77 -4.77 0.42
CA LEU A 61 29.54 -5.52 0.70
C LEU A 61 29.92 -6.80 1.45
N ARG A 62 29.86 -6.76 2.77
CA ARG A 62 29.72 -7.99 3.55
C ARG A 62 28.26 -8.38 3.48
N ASP A 63 28.00 -9.51 2.82
CA ASP A 63 26.76 -10.26 2.85
C ASP A 63 26.38 -10.55 4.32
N THR A 64 25.67 -9.64 4.95
CA THR A 64 24.84 -9.97 6.10
C THR A 64 23.52 -10.45 5.51
N ALA A 65 23.33 -11.75 5.46
CA ALA A 65 22.06 -12.37 5.12
C ALA A 65 20.99 -11.72 6.01
N ALA A 66 20.19 -10.83 5.41
CA ALA A 66 19.00 -10.31 6.06
C ALA A 66 18.09 -11.52 6.36
N GLU A 67 17.64 -11.64 7.59
CA GLU A 67 16.59 -12.64 7.90
C GLU A 67 15.45 -12.46 6.90
N PRO A 68 14.94 -13.57 6.31
CA PRO A 68 13.86 -13.47 5.34
C PRO A 68 12.67 -12.80 6.02
N ALA A 69 12.12 -11.77 5.39
CA ALA A 69 10.91 -11.11 5.86
C ALA A 69 9.81 -12.17 6.07
N PRO A 70 8.98 -12.05 7.13
CA PRO A 70 7.95 -13.04 7.42
C PRO A 70 7.07 -13.24 6.19
N THR A 71 7.03 -14.48 5.70
CA THR A 71 6.20 -14.86 4.54
C THR A 71 4.75 -14.67 4.94
N GLN A 72 4.06 -13.78 4.26
CA GLN A 72 2.63 -13.58 4.47
C GLN A 72 1.86 -14.80 3.94
N ASN A 73 0.93 -15.32 4.72
CA ASN A 73 0.08 -16.43 4.27
C ASN A 73 -1.05 -15.87 3.40
N LEU A 74 -0.82 -15.82 2.09
CA LEU A 74 -1.79 -15.36 1.10
C LEU A 74 -2.81 -16.44 0.66
N THR A 75 -2.78 -17.62 1.26
CA THR A 75 -3.63 -18.78 0.88
C THR A 75 -5.12 -18.42 0.89
N TYR A 76 -5.55 -17.62 1.88
CA TYR A 76 -6.92 -17.17 2.00
C TYR A 76 -7.36 -16.28 0.84
N VAL A 77 -6.48 -15.41 0.38
CA VAL A 77 -6.75 -14.49 -0.73
C VAL A 77 -6.69 -15.19 -2.06
N ALA A 78 -5.75 -16.12 -2.25
CA ALA A 78 -5.67 -16.93 -3.44
C ALA A 78 -7.03 -17.63 -3.72
N TYR A 79 -7.71 -18.10 -2.67
CA TYR A 79 -9.04 -18.69 -2.81
C TYR A 79 -10.05 -17.70 -3.44
N TYR A 80 -10.05 -16.43 -3.01
CA TYR A 80 -10.98 -15.43 -3.51
C TYR A 80 -10.57 -14.81 -4.84
N VAL A 81 -9.30 -14.78 -5.15
CA VAL A 81 -8.78 -14.27 -6.44
C VAL A 81 -8.98 -15.30 -7.56
N TYR A 82 -8.84 -16.60 -7.25
CA TYR A 82 -8.91 -17.67 -8.24
C TYR A 82 -10.22 -18.47 -8.23
N SER A 83 -11.18 -18.13 -7.38
CA SER A 83 -12.46 -18.81 -7.35
C SER A 83 -13.28 -18.49 -8.61
N GLU A 84 -13.79 -19.50 -9.28
CA GLU A 84 -14.71 -19.34 -10.42
C GLU A 84 -16.04 -18.68 -10.03
N LEU A 85 -16.42 -18.81 -8.76
CA LEU A 85 -17.65 -18.21 -8.22
C LEU A 85 -17.21 -17.16 -7.17
N PRO A 86 -17.62 -15.90 -7.37
CA PRO A 86 -17.39 -14.90 -6.34
C PRO A 86 -18.06 -15.35 -5.02
N PRO A 87 -17.43 -15.17 -3.87
CA PRO A 87 -18.03 -15.52 -2.60
C PRO A 87 -19.31 -14.71 -2.40
N GLU A 88 -20.31 -15.30 -1.75
CA GLU A 88 -21.56 -14.62 -1.40
C GLU A 88 -21.30 -13.35 -0.57
N LYS A 89 -20.26 -13.38 0.25
CA LYS A 89 -19.78 -12.24 1.03
C LYS A 89 -18.30 -12.01 0.79
N ARG A 90 -17.90 -10.74 0.71
CA ARG A 90 -16.49 -10.37 0.64
C ARG A 90 -15.76 -10.77 1.93
N PRO A 91 -14.47 -11.12 1.87
CA PRO A 91 -13.66 -11.40 3.06
C PRO A 91 -13.73 -10.31 4.13
N ALA A 92 -13.72 -9.04 3.73
CA ALA A 92 -13.89 -7.92 4.65
C ALA A 92 -15.23 -7.96 5.40
N ASP A 93 -16.33 -8.28 4.72
CA ASP A 93 -17.65 -8.36 5.33
C ASP A 93 -17.73 -9.51 6.34
N ILE A 94 -17.09 -10.66 6.04
CA ILE A 94 -17.01 -11.79 6.96
C ILE A 94 -16.24 -11.39 8.24
N VAL A 95 -15.11 -10.69 8.09
CA VAL A 95 -14.33 -10.21 9.24
C VAL A 95 -15.12 -9.20 10.06
N LEU A 96 -15.76 -8.21 9.41
CA LEU A 96 -16.59 -7.22 10.10
C LEU A 96 -17.78 -7.87 10.83
N ASP A 97 -18.42 -8.86 10.22
CA ASP A 97 -19.49 -9.64 10.87
C ASP A 97 -18.99 -10.37 12.13
N SER A 98 -17.81 -10.95 12.09
CA SER A 98 -17.20 -11.61 13.26
C SER A 98 -16.86 -10.64 14.39
N LEU A 99 -16.60 -9.39 14.06
CA LEU A 99 -16.24 -8.35 15.02
C LEU A 99 -17.45 -7.56 15.56
N LYS A 100 -18.67 -7.80 15.09
CA LYS A 100 -19.88 -7.06 15.52
C LYS A 100 -20.13 -7.11 17.02
N SER A 101 -19.87 -8.26 17.66
CA SER A 101 -20.06 -8.44 19.10
C SER A 101 -18.86 -7.95 19.93
N VAL A 102 -17.76 -7.59 19.29
CA VAL A 102 -16.54 -7.11 19.97
C VAL A 102 -16.60 -5.59 20.08
N PRO A 103 -16.54 -5.02 21.30
CA PRO A 103 -16.49 -3.57 21.47
C PRO A 103 -15.35 -2.95 20.68
N GLN A 104 -15.57 -1.75 20.16
CA GLN A 104 -14.49 -1.01 19.51
C GLN A 104 -13.41 -0.65 20.52
N GLY A 105 -12.17 -0.92 20.16
CA GLY A 105 -10.99 -0.60 20.94
C GLY A 105 -10.32 0.70 20.49
N ALA A 106 -9.11 0.93 21.00
CA ALA A 106 -8.25 2.01 20.53
C ALA A 106 -7.86 1.74 19.06
N VAL A 107 -7.51 2.80 18.31
CA VAL A 107 -7.10 2.72 16.90
C VAL A 107 -6.07 1.61 16.63
N ILE A 108 -5.05 1.54 17.48
CA ILE A 108 -3.98 0.52 17.37
C ILE A 108 -4.52 -0.91 17.53
N GLU A 109 -5.52 -1.11 18.39
CA GLU A 109 -6.17 -2.42 18.58
C GLU A 109 -6.98 -2.82 17.35
N GLU A 110 -7.68 -1.87 16.72
CA GLU A 110 -8.43 -2.14 15.49
C GLU A 110 -7.49 -2.45 14.32
N ILE A 111 -6.35 -1.76 14.21
CA ILE A 111 -5.32 -2.09 13.24
C ILE A 111 -4.78 -3.51 13.48
N LYS A 112 -4.53 -3.88 14.76
CA LYS A 112 -4.06 -5.23 15.08
C LYS A 112 -5.09 -6.30 14.73
N ARG A 113 -6.38 -6.07 15.06
CA ARG A 113 -7.46 -7.01 14.72
C ARG A 113 -7.57 -7.23 13.21
N ALA A 114 -7.46 -6.17 12.43
CA ALA A 114 -7.47 -6.27 10.97
C ALA A 114 -6.24 -7.02 10.45
N ALA A 115 -5.05 -6.73 10.98
CA ALA A 115 -3.83 -7.44 10.62
C ALA A 115 -3.94 -8.93 10.91
N ASP A 116 -4.34 -9.29 12.13
CA ASP A 116 -4.51 -10.68 12.57
C ASP A 116 -5.54 -11.44 11.69
N ALA A 117 -6.66 -10.79 11.36
CA ALA A 117 -7.72 -11.40 10.57
C ALA A 117 -7.30 -11.74 9.13
N PHE A 118 -6.39 -10.97 8.55
CA PHE A 118 -5.90 -11.16 7.18
C PHE A 118 -4.49 -11.75 7.11
N GLY A 119 -3.88 -12.12 8.23
CA GLY A 119 -2.52 -12.67 8.26
C GLY A 119 -1.44 -11.67 7.86
N LEU A 120 -1.69 -10.37 8.04
CA LEU A 120 -0.74 -9.31 7.75
C LEU A 120 0.16 -9.02 8.95
N ASP A 121 1.36 -8.57 8.69
CA ASP A 121 2.25 -8.08 9.74
C ASP A 121 1.68 -6.81 10.39
N PHE A 122 1.50 -6.86 11.72
CA PHE A 122 0.94 -5.75 12.48
C PHE A 122 1.84 -4.50 12.45
N ASN A 123 3.18 -4.69 12.47
CA ASN A 123 4.10 -3.55 12.42
C ASN A 123 4.07 -2.88 11.04
N PHE A 124 3.85 -3.67 9.97
CA PHE A 124 3.60 -3.13 8.65
C PHE A 124 2.33 -2.28 8.63
N MET A 125 1.20 -2.82 9.10
CA MET A 125 -0.07 -2.08 9.14
C MET A 125 0.05 -0.78 9.97
N LYS A 126 0.76 -0.82 11.11
CA LYS A 126 1.08 0.37 11.90
C LYS A 126 1.92 1.38 11.13
N THR A 127 2.93 0.90 10.40
CA THR A 127 3.80 1.75 9.60
C THR A 127 3.00 2.51 8.56
N VAL A 128 2.11 1.83 7.84
CA VAL A 128 1.25 2.47 6.84
C VAL A 128 0.32 3.49 7.50
N ALA A 129 -0.40 3.13 8.56
CA ALA A 129 -1.30 4.04 9.26
C ALA A 129 -0.58 5.29 9.80
N LYS A 130 0.68 5.13 10.26
CA LYS A 130 1.53 6.27 10.69
C LYS A 130 1.85 7.20 9.52
N ILE A 131 2.24 6.66 8.37
CA ILE A 131 2.60 7.45 7.18
C ILE A 131 1.38 8.18 6.62
N GLU A 132 0.23 7.51 6.59
CA GLU A 132 -0.96 7.96 5.90
C GLU A 132 -1.79 8.98 6.70
N SER A 133 -1.88 8.80 8.00
CA SER A 133 -2.81 9.58 8.81
C SER A 133 -2.30 9.96 10.19
N ASP A 134 -1.10 9.53 10.56
CA ASP A 134 -0.63 9.63 11.95
C ASP A 134 -1.63 9.01 12.96
N PHE A 135 -2.25 7.91 12.56
CA PHE A 135 -3.30 7.20 13.32
C PHE A 135 -4.61 7.98 13.51
N ASP A 136 -4.86 9.04 12.75
CA ASP A 136 -6.13 9.75 12.79
C ASP A 136 -7.16 9.11 11.84
N PRO A 137 -8.22 8.46 12.34
CA PRO A 137 -9.24 7.83 11.51
C PRO A 137 -10.11 8.84 10.76
N LYS A 138 -10.04 10.12 11.10
CA LYS A 138 -10.78 11.20 10.44
C LYS A 138 -9.92 12.01 9.47
N ASN A 139 -8.63 11.68 9.36
CA ASN A 139 -7.73 12.37 8.44
C ASN A 139 -8.29 12.35 7.01
N ARG A 140 -8.13 13.48 6.32
CA ARG A 140 -8.56 13.62 4.92
C ARG A 140 -7.51 14.37 4.13
N THR A 141 -7.04 13.75 3.05
CA THR A 141 -6.14 14.36 2.08
C THR A 141 -6.80 14.29 0.69
N GLY A 142 -7.41 15.38 0.25
CA GLY A 142 -8.19 15.39 -0.97
C GLY A 142 -9.36 14.40 -0.93
N GLN A 143 -9.37 13.43 -1.84
CA GLN A 143 -10.40 12.38 -1.91
C GLN A 143 -10.14 11.19 -0.97
N TYR A 144 -8.97 11.11 -0.35
CA TYR A 144 -8.56 10.01 0.52
C TYR A 144 -8.94 10.28 1.96
N ILE A 145 -9.44 9.24 2.66
CA ILE A 145 -10.06 9.38 3.97
C ILE A 145 -9.62 8.23 4.89
N GLY A 146 -9.44 8.55 6.17
CA GLY A 146 -9.29 7.57 7.24
C GLY A 146 -7.85 7.15 7.49
N LEU A 147 -7.68 6.12 8.32
CA LEU A 147 -6.39 5.62 8.80
C LEU A 147 -5.43 5.26 7.68
N PHE A 148 -5.94 4.64 6.62
CA PHE A 148 -5.18 4.13 5.49
C PHE A 148 -5.41 4.95 4.23
N GLN A 149 -6.00 6.14 4.35
CA GLN A 149 -6.24 7.07 3.24
C GLN A 149 -6.79 6.35 2.00
N LEU A 150 -7.97 5.74 2.17
CA LEU A 150 -8.69 5.09 1.08
C LEU A 150 -9.60 6.09 0.36
N SER A 151 -9.69 6.01 -0.96
CA SER A 151 -10.73 6.69 -1.71
C SER A 151 -12.11 6.05 -1.43
N LYS A 152 -13.20 6.75 -1.71
CA LYS A 152 -14.55 6.19 -1.57
C LYS A 152 -14.76 4.96 -2.45
N GLN A 153 -14.14 4.93 -3.64
CA GLN A 153 -14.23 3.79 -4.56
C GLN A 153 -13.48 2.57 -4.00
N GLU A 154 -12.25 2.75 -3.50
CA GLU A 154 -11.50 1.67 -2.86
C GLU A 154 -12.24 1.15 -1.62
N PHE A 155 -12.75 2.04 -0.78
CA PHE A 155 -13.50 1.64 0.40
C PHE A 155 -14.77 0.85 0.02
N ALA A 156 -15.52 1.28 -0.97
CA ALA A 156 -16.70 0.55 -1.46
C ALA A 156 -16.33 -0.83 -2.06
N LYS A 157 -15.15 -0.93 -2.68
CA LYS A 157 -14.66 -2.18 -3.26
C LYS A 157 -14.18 -3.17 -2.20
N TYR A 158 -13.40 -2.69 -1.23
CA TYR A 158 -12.69 -3.54 -0.28
C TYR A 158 -13.30 -3.60 1.12
N GLY A 159 -14.27 -2.77 1.45
CA GLY A 159 -14.84 -2.66 2.78
C GLY A 159 -16.34 -2.35 2.81
N SER A 160 -16.84 -2.21 4.01
CA SER A 160 -18.22 -1.82 4.35
C SER A 160 -18.23 -0.97 5.61
N GLY A 161 -19.35 -0.33 5.90
CA GLY A 161 -19.53 0.53 7.07
C GLY A 161 -19.12 1.98 6.80
N GLU A 162 -18.37 2.59 7.72
CA GLU A 162 -18.00 4.00 7.66
C GLU A 162 -16.49 4.17 7.42
N ILE A 163 -16.11 4.86 6.36
CA ILE A 163 -14.72 5.08 5.97
C ILE A 163 -13.88 5.81 7.04
N THR A 164 -14.53 6.58 7.92
CA THR A 164 -13.92 7.27 9.07
C THR A 164 -13.92 6.45 10.36
N ASN A 165 -14.52 5.27 10.34
CA ASN A 165 -14.45 4.33 11.45
C ASN A 165 -13.13 3.57 11.40
N ALA A 166 -12.39 3.52 12.52
CA ALA A 166 -11.07 2.91 12.57
C ALA A 166 -11.07 1.43 12.19
N ARG A 167 -12.05 0.67 12.68
CA ARG A 167 -12.23 -0.76 12.38
C ARG A 167 -12.51 -0.99 10.91
N ASP A 168 -13.53 -0.29 10.40
CA ASP A 168 -14.00 -0.49 9.03
C ASP A 168 -12.92 -0.12 8.02
N ASN A 169 -12.21 1.00 8.26
CA ASN A 169 -11.11 1.45 7.42
C ASN A 169 -9.91 0.49 7.47
N ALA A 170 -9.54 -0.01 8.66
CA ALA A 170 -8.44 -0.96 8.82
C ALA A 170 -8.75 -2.31 8.14
N VAL A 171 -9.97 -2.83 8.28
CA VAL A 171 -10.40 -4.08 7.63
C VAL A 171 -10.42 -3.93 6.11
N ALA A 172 -10.95 -2.82 5.60
CA ALA A 172 -10.95 -2.54 4.16
C ALA A 172 -9.52 -2.46 3.60
N ALA A 173 -8.61 -1.76 4.29
CA ALA A 173 -7.22 -1.65 3.90
C ALA A 173 -6.49 -3.00 3.95
N ALA A 174 -6.71 -3.79 5.01
CA ALA A 174 -6.11 -5.11 5.13
C ALA A 174 -6.53 -6.02 3.97
N TYR A 175 -7.81 -6.07 3.65
CA TYR A 175 -8.29 -6.84 2.49
C TYR A 175 -7.73 -6.32 1.17
N LYS A 176 -7.63 -4.99 0.98
CA LYS A 176 -6.97 -4.40 -0.19
C LYS A 176 -5.52 -4.87 -0.30
N PHE A 177 -4.74 -4.79 0.79
CA PHE A 177 -3.34 -5.22 0.79
C PHE A 177 -3.17 -6.65 0.33
N VAL A 178 -3.94 -7.57 0.88
CA VAL A 178 -3.82 -9.00 0.55
C VAL A 178 -4.21 -9.27 -0.91
N ASN A 179 -5.29 -8.63 -1.37
CA ASN A 179 -5.76 -8.78 -2.75
C ASN A 179 -4.74 -8.26 -3.77
N GLU A 180 -4.24 -7.04 -3.56
CA GLU A 180 -3.29 -6.41 -4.49
C GLU A 180 -1.90 -7.05 -4.40
N ALA A 181 -1.48 -7.55 -3.22
CA ALA A 181 -0.25 -8.33 -3.07
C ALA A 181 -0.25 -9.59 -3.93
N THR A 182 -1.39 -10.31 -3.97
CA THR A 182 -1.54 -11.49 -4.80
C THR A 182 -1.39 -11.16 -6.28
N LEU A 183 -1.99 -10.06 -6.74
CA LEU A 183 -1.87 -9.61 -8.13
C LEU A 183 -0.43 -9.20 -8.48
N PHE A 184 0.26 -8.52 -7.58
CA PHE A 184 1.67 -8.18 -7.73
C PHE A 184 2.56 -9.43 -7.80
N GLU A 185 2.30 -10.44 -6.94
CA GLU A 185 3.05 -11.69 -6.96
C GLU A 185 2.86 -12.46 -8.26
N LEU A 186 1.65 -12.49 -8.79
CA LEU A 186 1.36 -13.11 -10.08
C LEU A 186 2.11 -12.44 -11.24
N ASP A 187 2.20 -11.14 -11.23
CA ASP A 187 2.83 -10.36 -12.29
C ASP A 187 4.37 -10.37 -12.19
N THR A 188 4.89 -10.25 -10.98
CA THR A 188 6.34 -10.15 -10.76
C THR A 188 7.02 -11.47 -10.42
N HIS A 189 6.26 -12.53 -10.13
CA HIS A 189 6.74 -13.83 -9.66
C HIS A 189 7.57 -13.76 -8.37
N ARG A 190 7.29 -12.76 -7.51
CA ARG A 190 7.96 -12.59 -6.23
C ARG A 190 7.00 -12.13 -5.14
N ASN A 191 7.22 -12.61 -3.93
CA ASN A 191 6.47 -12.15 -2.75
C ASN A 191 6.83 -10.69 -2.43
N PRO A 192 5.84 -9.82 -2.18
CA PRO A 192 6.09 -8.44 -1.82
C PRO A 192 6.67 -8.32 -0.40
N SER A 193 7.72 -7.52 -0.24
CA SER A 193 8.21 -7.08 1.07
C SER A 193 7.26 -6.04 1.69
N PRO A 194 7.40 -5.68 2.98
CA PRO A 194 6.62 -4.60 3.58
C PRO A 194 6.69 -3.27 2.81
N SER A 195 7.85 -2.91 2.30
CA SER A 195 8.01 -1.71 1.46
C SER A 195 7.40 -1.85 0.07
N ASP A 196 7.41 -3.05 -0.51
CA ASP A 196 6.67 -3.32 -1.76
C ASP A 196 5.15 -3.23 -1.53
N LEU A 197 4.63 -3.74 -0.41
CA LEU A 197 3.21 -3.59 -0.05
C LEU A 197 2.80 -2.13 0.10
N TYR A 198 3.66 -1.28 0.65
CA TYR A 198 3.39 0.15 0.70
C TYR A 198 3.40 0.78 -0.69
N LEU A 199 4.35 0.41 -1.55
CA LEU A 199 4.39 0.84 -2.94
C LEU A 199 3.13 0.43 -3.70
N ILE A 200 2.67 -0.82 -3.50
CA ILE A 200 1.40 -1.34 -4.04
C ILE A 200 0.22 -0.50 -3.55
N HIS A 201 0.18 -0.16 -2.26
CA HIS A 201 -0.87 0.67 -1.71
C HIS A 201 -0.92 2.06 -2.35
N GLN A 202 0.24 2.63 -2.62
CA GLN A 202 0.38 3.99 -3.13
C GLN A 202 0.20 4.10 -4.66
N GLN A 203 0.72 3.13 -5.42
CA GLN A 203 0.78 3.18 -6.89
C GLN A 203 -0.16 2.17 -7.56
N GLY A 204 -0.90 1.37 -6.76
CA GLY A 204 -1.60 0.19 -7.25
C GLY A 204 -0.61 -0.95 -7.60
N TRP A 205 -1.14 -2.17 -7.72
CA TRP A 205 -0.30 -3.33 -8.01
C TRP A 205 0.41 -3.23 -9.37
N GLN A 206 -0.28 -2.75 -10.43
CA GLN A 206 0.35 -2.57 -11.75
C GLN A 206 1.49 -1.55 -11.70
N GLY A 207 1.27 -0.40 -11.05
CA GLY A 207 2.32 0.62 -10.93
C GLY A 207 3.51 0.11 -10.14
N ALA A 208 3.29 -0.59 -9.05
CA ALA A 208 4.36 -1.22 -8.26
C ALA A 208 5.13 -2.26 -9.08
N SER A 209 4.43 -3.13 -9.82
CA SER A 209 5.04 -4.12 -10.71
C SER A 209 5.91 -3.46 -11.78
N GLU A 210 5.39 -2.44 -12.46
CA GLU A 210 6.12 -1.74 -13.52
C GLU A 210 7.39 -1.06 -12.99
N HIS A 211 7.35 -0.50 -11.78
CA HIS A 211 8.53 0.07 -11.15
C HIS A 211 9.59 -0.97 -10.81
N VAL A 212 9.16 -2.13 -10.32
CA VAL A 212 10.06 -3.20 -9.87
C VAL A 212 10.66 -3.97 -11.04
N LEU A 213 9.87 -4.22 -12.08
CA LEU A 213 10.31 -4.94 -13.27
C LEU A 213 11.18 -4.08 -14.19
N HIS A 214 11.03 -2.75 -14.13
CA HIS A 214 11.75 -1.80 -14.99
C HIS A 214 12.45 -0.70 -14.17
N PRO A 215 13.41 -1.04 -13.30
CA PRO A 215 14.04 -0.12 -12.36
C PRO A 215 14.80 1.03 -13.04
N GLU A 216 15.32 0.85 -14.25
CA GLU A 216 16.02 1.85 -15.05
C GLU A 216 15.10 2.83 -15.77
N ARG A 217 13.82 2.49 -15.93
CA ARG A 217 12.85 3.34 -16.63
C ARG A 217 12.58 4.60 -15.81
N VAL A 218 12.31 5.72 -16.49
CA VAL A 218 11.83 6.94 -15.81
C VAL A 218 10.52 6.62 -15.08
N ALA A 219 10.42 7.00 -13.81
CA ALA A 219 9.33 6.54 -12.93
C ALA A 219 7.93 6.87 -13.48
N TRP A 220 7.71 8.07 -14.03
CA TRP A 220 6.41 8.41 -14.60
C TRP A 220 6.05 7.58 -15.84
N GLN A 221 7.05 7.09 -16.60
CA GLN A 221 6.80 6.19 -17.74
C GLN A 221 6.34 4.81 -17.28
N SER A 222 6.83 4.32 -16.13
CA SER A 222 6.31 3.10 -15.51
C SER A 222 4.85 3.26 -15.10
N MET A 223 4.46 4.40 -14.56
CA MET A 223 3.03 4.69 -14.31
C MET A 223 2.21 4.76 -15.59
N CYS A 224 2.75 5.32 -16.67
CA CYS A 224 2.08 5.36 -17.97
C CYS A 224 1.98 3.99 -18.66
N ALA A 225 2.74 3.00 -18.23
CA ALA A 225 2.63 1.62 -18.74
C ALA A 225 1.44 0.86 -18.13
N THR A 226 0.89 1.32 -16.99
CA THR A 226 -0.34 0.77 -16.41
C THR A 226 -1.56 1.04 -17.29
N ASP A 227 -2.64 0.28 -17.11
CA ASP A 227 -3.87 0.51 -17.88
C ASP A 227 -4.46 1.89 -17.60
N GLU A 228 -4.48 2.29 -16.32
CA GLU A 228 -4.96 3.62 -15.94
C GLU A 228 -4.05 4.73 -16.47
N GLY A 229 -2.74 4.53 -16.45
CA GLY A 229 -1.78 5.47 -17.00
C GLY A 229 -1.94 5.67 -18.50
N LYS A 230 -2.23 4.60 -19.26
CA LYS A 230 -2.56 4.67 -20.69
C LYS A 230 -3.84 5.48 -20.94
N GLU A 231 -4.86 5.28 -20.10
CA GLU A 231 -6.13 5.99 -20.21
C GLU A 231 -5.99 7.49 -19.85
N LYS A 232 -5.31 7.79 -18.73
CA LYS A 232 -5.24 9.16 -18.19
C LYS A 232 -4.11 10.01 -18.78
N GLY A 233 -3.11 9.39 -19.39
CA GLY A 233 -2.04 10.03 -20.14
C GLY A 233 -0.91 10.62 -19.29
N GLU A 234 0.11 11.15 -19.98
CA GLU A 234 1.41 11.55 -19.43
C GLU A 234 1.31 12.55 -18.27
N ARG A 235 0.43 13.56 -18.39
CA ARG A 235 0.29 14.59 -17.34
C ARG A 235 -0.15 13.97 -16.01
N TRP A 236 -1.03 13.01 -16.06
CA TRP A 236 -1.47 12.29 -14.88
C TRP A 236 -0.34 11.38 -14.32
N CYS A 237 0.37 10.64 -15.17
CA CYS A 237 1.50 9.81 -14.77
C CYS A 237 2.59 10.61 -14.04
N LYS A 238 2.94 11.78 -14.59
CA LYS A 238 3.91 12.69 -13.96
C LYS A 238 3.42 13.19 -12.60
N ARG A 239 2.14 13.52 -12.46
CA ARG A 239 1.58 13.92 -11.17
C ARG A 239 1.57 12.77 -10.16
N ALA A 240 1.21 11.56 -10.58
CA ALA A 240 1.20 10.38 -9.72
C ALA A 240 2.56 10.11 -9.08
N ILE A 241 3.65 10.32 -9.80
CA ILE A 241 5.01 10.16 -9.27
C ILE A 241 5.45 11.41 -8.49
N TRP A 242 5.36 12.59 -9.11
CA TRP A 242 5.90 13.81 -8.48
C TRP A 242 5.14 14.22 -7.23
N GLY A 243 3.83 14.01 -7.19
CA GLY A 243 3.02 14.21 -6.00
C GLY A 243 3.46 13.33 -4.84
N ASN A 244 3.78 12.07 -5.12
CA ASN A 244 4.24 11.08 -4.13
C ASN A 244 5.76 11.14 -3.86
N THR A 245 6.49 12.08 -4.44
CA THR A 245 7.92 12.26 -4.16
C THR A 245 8.11 13.16 -2.94
N LEU A 246 8.94 12.71 -2.00
CA LEU A 246 9.25 13.49 -0.79
C LEU A 246 9.92 14.84 -1.11
N PRO A 247 9.63 15.92 -0.37
CA PRO A 247 10.17 17.26 -0.63
C PRO A 247 11.69 17.29 -0.75
N ALA A 248 12.42 16.63 0.17
CA ALA A 248 13.88 16.56 0.14
C ALA A 248 14.40 15.94 -1.18
N ILE A 249 13.74 14.89 -1.64
CA ILE A 249 14.10 14.19 -2.89
C ILE A 249 13.77 15.05 -4.11
N LYS A 250 12.69 15.83 -4.08
CA LYS A 250 12.38 16.82 -5.15
C LYS A 250 13.49 17.83 -5.34
N HIS A 251 14.14 18.27 -4.27
CA HIS A 251 15.28 19.19 -4.36
C HIS A 251 16.48 18.58 -5.08
N VAL A 252 16.72 17.28 -4.91
CA VAL A 252 17.81 16.56 -5.58
C VAL A 252 17.52 16.35 -7.05
N TRP A 253 16.37 15.80 -7.36
CA TRP A 253 16.00 15.42 -8.74
C TRP A 253 15.51 16.58 -9.60
N LYS A 254 15.00 17.66 -9.01
CA LYS A 254 14.50 18.89 -9.66
C LYS A 254 13.36 18.71 -10.66
N SER A 255 13.23 17.54 -11.28
CA SER A 255 12.19 17.20 -12.24
C SER A 255 11.84 15.71 -12.16
N VAL A 256 10.56 15.40 -12.35
CA VAL A 256 10.08 14.02 -12.48
C VAL A 256 10.66 13.32 -13.71
N ASP A 257 11.07 14.07 -14.72
CA ASP A 257 11.61 13.52 -15.97
C ASP A 257 13.00 12.86 -15.79
N ASN A 258 13.68 13.16 -14.70
CA ASN A 258 15.00 12.62 -14.40
C ASN A 258 14.97 11.45 -13.41
N MET A 259 13.86 11.25 -12.68
CA MET A 259 13.77 10.25 -11.62
C MET A 259 13.52 8.86 -12.21
N SER A 260 14.41 7.90 -11.94
CA SER A 260 14.20 6.49 -12.30
C SER A 260 13.21 5.80 -11.36
N SER A 261 12.61 4.69 -11.84
CA SER A 261 11.80 3.80 -11.03
C SER A 261 12.56 3.28 -9.82
N ALA A 262 13.83 2.90 -9.98
CA ALA A 262 14.68 2.48 -8.86
C ALA A 262 14.81 3.56 -7.78
N ALA A 263 15.05 4.83 -8.16
CA ALA A 263 15.17 5.93 -7.22
C ALA A 263 13.84 6.20 -6.47
N PHE A 264 12.71 6.14 -7.18
CA PHE A 264 11.40 6.32 -6.57
C PHE A 264 11.08 5.18 -5.58
N VAL A 265 11.32 3.94 -5.96
CA VAL A 265 11.14 2.76 -5.09
C VAL A 265 12.05 2.83 -3.87
N GLN A 266 13.33 3.18 -4.06
CA GLN A 266 14.31 3.24 -2.97
C GLN A 266 13.92 4.30 -1.93
N MET A 267 13.47 5.46 -2.35
CA MET A 267 12.98 6.53 -1.46
C MET A 267 11.87 6.02 -0.51
N TRP A 268 10.90 5.28 -1.03
CA TRP A 268 9.81 4.75 -0.23
C TRP A 268 10.24 3.55 0.60
N ARG A 269 11.13 2.71 0.08
CA ARG A 269 11.70 1.58 0.82
C ARG A 269 12.40 2.07 2.08
N GLU A 270 13.30 3.02 1.96
CA GLU A 270 14.04 3.58 3.11
C GLU A 270 13.11 4.16 4.17
N ARG A 271 12.08 4.89 3.75
CA ARG A 271 11.10 5.47 4.68
C ARG A 271 10.29 4.40 5.40
N VAL A 272 9.77 3.42 4.68
CA VAL A 272 8.95 2.34 5.25
C VAL A 272 9.80 1.47 6.17
N ASP A 273 10.97 1.02 5.72
CA ASP A 273 11.84 0.14 6.47
C ASP A 273 12.33 0.79 7.77
N SER A 274 12.65 2.09 7.73
CA SER A 274 13.05 2.84 8.94
C SER A 274 11.91 2.89 9.98
N LEU A 275 10.68 3.14 9.59
CA LEU A 275 9.53 3.16 10.50
C LEU A 275 9.17 1.76 10.98
N TYR A 276 9.18 0.77 10.08
CA TYR A 276 8.91 -0.63 10.40
C TYR A 276 9.90 -1.15 11.46
N ALA A 277 11.20 -0.91 11.26
CA ALA A 277 12.25 -1.33 12.20
C ALA A 277 12.04 -0.74 13.61
N ARG A 278 11.59 0.52 13.72
CA ARG A 278 11.26 1.14 15.02
C ARG A 278 10.14 0.40 15.74
N TYR A 279 9.09 -0.01 15.01
CA TYR A 279 7.98 -0.74 15.60
C TYR A 279 8.36 -2.18 15.95
N ALA A 280 9.17 -2.84 15.14
CA ALA A 280 9.68 -4.19 15.42
C ALA A 280 10.57 -4.20 16.67
N ALA A 281 11.50 -3.25 16.79
CA ALA A 281 12.39 -3.14 17.94
C ALA A 281 11.64 -2.87 19.26
N ALA A 282 10.54 -2.11 19.23
CA ALA A 282 9.74 -1.82 20.44
C ALA A 282 9.01 -3.06 21.00
N VAL A 283 8.85 -4.11 20.21
CA VAL A 283 8.23 -5.38 20.64
C VAL A 283 9.25 -6.25 21.37
N THR A 284 10.51 -6.24 20.95
CA THR A 284 11.59 -7.04 21.55
C THR A 284 12.11 -6.48 22.86
N ALA A 285 11.81 -5.22 23.19
CA ALA A 285 12.25 -4.53 24.41
C ALA A 285 11.27 -4.67 25.60
N ARG A 286 10.18 -5.43 25.44
CA ARG A 286 9.18 -5.72 26.49
C ARG A 286 9.24 -7.19 26.91
#